data_3a4b5928689a535c8a829339b224dc9c
#
_entry.id   3a4b5928689a535c8a829339b224dc9c
#
_cell.length_a   1.000
_cell.length_b   1.000
_cell.length_c   1.000
_cell.angle_alpha   90.00
_cell.angle_beta   90.00
_cell.angle_gamma   90.00
#
_symmetry.space_group_name_H-M   'P 1'
#
loop_
_entity.id
_entity.type
_entity.pdbx_description
1 polymer ?
#
loop_
_entity_poly.entity_id
_entity_poly.type
_entity_poly.pdbx_seq_one_letter_code
_entity_poly.pdbx_strand_id
1 'polypeptide(L)'
;MNNTLVVPEAELYYEVRGSGPLVVLIGAPMDADSFAPLADLLAGDYTVLTADPRGVKRSKLDPGGTSRPAQRADDLARLIRHVDAGSAVVLGSSGGAVSVLALAQGYPEVVRAVIAHEPPLDRLVADGDELLAKSEKLMADYLAGDVVGAWQQFFKLANLPVPDEVVEAMFSGERDPQQVAAEHFWFDHEMRETITWMPEVQKLAEAHVIVGIGTESVGQLCERTSSALAEQLGVEPTRFPGGHTGFADQPGPFAEALCAQLVEVGFHPGAQRA
;
A
#
# COMPACT_ATOMS: atom_id res chain seq x y z
N MET A 1 -14.02 0.80 16.51
CA MET A 1 -13.36 1.57 17.60
C MET A 1 -12.06 2.12 17.03
N ASN A 2 -11.79 3.40 17.31
CA ASN A 2 -10.55 4.06 16.91
C ASN A 2 -9.52 3.80 18.01
N ASN A 3 -8.40 3.19 17.70
CA ASN A 3 -7.40 2.76 18.66
C ASN A 3 -6.02 3.22 18.24
N THR A 4 -5.09 3.26 19.19
CA THR A 4 -3.67 3.47 18.91
C THR A 4 -2.84 2.33 19.49
N LEU A 5 -1.75 1.99 18.81
CA LEU A 5 -0.74 1.02 19.25
C LEU A 5 0.63 1.68 19.27
N VAL A 6 1.29 1.67 20.44
CA VAL A 6 2.66 2.14 20.56
C VAL A 6 3.60 1.05 20.03
N VAL A 7 4.45 1.43 19.09
CA VAL A 7 5.47 0.58 18.47
C VAL A 7 6.83 1.30 18.56
N PRO A 8 7.96 0.66 18.24
CA PRO A 8 9.24 1.36 18.20
C PRO A 8 9.20 2.59 17.28
N GLU A 9 9.56 3.75 17.82
CA GLU A 9 9.64 5.05 17.15
C GLU A 9 8.30 5.62 16.61
N ALA A 10 7.13 4.99 16.93
CA ALA A 10 5.85 5.48 16.44
C ALA A 10 4.67 5.12 17.35
N GLU A 11 3.56 5.87 17.16
CA GLU A 11 2.23 5.51 17.67
C GLU A 11 1.30 5.36 16.47
N LEU A 12 0.81 4.14 16.24
CA LEU A 12 0.00 3.81 15.07
C LEU A 12 -1.48 3.94 15.39
N TYR A 13 -2.20 4.70 14.57
CA TYR A 13 -3.65 4.69 14.54
C TYR A 13 -4.16 3.52 13.72
N TYR A 14 -5.16 2.81 14.23
CA TYR A 14 -5.82 1.72 13.51
C TYR A 14 -7.31 1.62 13.84
N GLU A 15 -8.05 0.97 12.96
CA GLU A 15 -9.46 0.68 13.11
C GLU A 15 -9.72 -0.81 12.88
N VAL A 16 -10.65 -1.37 13.66
CA VAL A 16 -11.11 -2.75 13.48
C VAL A 16 -12.62 -2.74 13.29
N ARG A 17 -13.08 -3.41 12.25
CA ARG A 17 -14.49 -3.59 11.88
C ARG A 17 -14.83 -5.06 11.77
N GLY A 18 -16.10 -5.40 12.03
CA GLY A 18 -16.63 -6.75 11.83
C GLY A 18 -16.10 -7.80 12.80
N SER A 19 -16.29 -9.06 12.42
CA SER A 19 -15.82 -10.23 13.16
C SER A 19 -15.68 -11.42 12.20
N GLY A 20 -14.65 -12.26 12.41
CA GLY A 20 -14.32 -13.40 11.56
C GLY A 20 -12.81 -13.48 11.31
N PRO A 21 -12.37 -14.18 10.26
CA PRO A 21 -10.96 -14.23 9.88
C PRO A 21 -10.39 -12.84 9.59
N LEU A 22 -9.10 -12.61 9.89
CA LEU A 22 -8.49 -11.28 9.84
C LEU A 22 -8.05 -10.90 8.42
N VAL A 23 -8.66 -9.87 7.86
CA VAL A 23 -8.22 -9.20 6.64
C VAL A 23 -7.63 -7.84 7.02
N VAL A 24 -6.44 -7.53 6.52
CA VAL A 24 -5.78 -6.23 6.72
C VAL A 24 -5.73 -5.48 5.39
N LEU A 25 -6.10 -4.20 5.41
CA LEU A 25 -6.04 -3.32 4.26
C LEU A 25 -5.12 -2.15 4.59
N ILE A 26 -4.05 -1.97 3.79
CA ILE A 26 -3.02 -0.95 4.07
C ILE A 26 -2.55 -0.25 2.79
N GLY A 27 -2.33 1.05 2.91
CA GLY A 27 -1.67 1.87 1.91
C GLY A 27 -0.32 2.39 2.38
N ALA A 28 0.37 3.13 1.54
CA ALA A 28 1.45 4.03 1.87
C ALA A 28 1.67 4.95 0.65
N PRO A 29 1.43 6.25 0.77
CA PRO A 29 1.03 7.03 1.96
C PRO A 29 -0.47 7.06 2.25
N MET A 30 -1.29 6.24 1.59
CA MET A 30 -2.73 6.18 1.81
C MET A 30 -3.07 5.75 3.24
N ASP A 31 -4.00 6.47 3.86
CA ASP A 31 -4.45 6.24 5.22
C ASP A 31 -5.61 5.23 5.34
N ALA A 32 -6.07 4.95 6.55
CA ALA A 32 -7.17 4.03 6.82
C ALA A 32 -8.50 4.47 6.18
N ASP A 33 -8.73 5.79 6.04
CA ASP A 33 -9.98 6.30 5.47
C ASP A 33 -10.08 6.00 3.98
N SER A 34 -8.95 5.90 3.28
CA SER A 34 -8.89 5.50 1.87
C SER A 34 -9.46 4.10 1.62
N PHE A 35 -9.40 3.23 2.63
CA PHE A 35 -9.91 1.85 2.57
C PHE A 35 -11.27 1.68 3.26
N ALA A 36 -11.84 2.73 3.88
CA ALA A 36 -13.06 2.61 4.66
C ALA A 36 -14.24 2.02 3.85
N PRO A 37 -14.53 2.45 2.59
CA PRO A 37 -15.61 1.86 1.82
C PRO A 37 -15.46 0.36 1.56
N LEU A 38 -14.24 -0.09 1.26
CA LEU A 38 -13.93 -1.50 1.06
C LEU A 38 -14.03 -2.28 2.38
N ALA A 39 -13.50 -1.70 3.46
CA ALA A 39 -13.55 -2.32 4.79
C ALA A 39 -14.98 -2.54 5.30
N ASP A 40 -15.87 -1.59 5.06
CA ASP A 40 -17.28 -1.69 5.45
C ASP A 40 -18.00 -2.83 4.70
N LEU A 41 -17.67 -3.05 3.41
CA LEU A 41 -18.21 -4.15 2.62
C LEU A 41 -17.74 -5.52 3.11
N LEU A 42 -16.51 -5.62 3.59
CA LEU A 42 -15.94 -6.88 4.08
C LEU A 42 -16.32 -7.20 5.53
N ALA A 43 -16.70 -6.20 6.33
CA ALA A 43 -16.94 -6.33 7.76
C ALA A 43 -18.11 -7.25 8.13
N GLY A 44 -18.98 -7.61 7.18
CA GLY A 44 -20.04 -8.60 7.39
C GLY A 44 -19.53 -10.01 7.66
N ASP A 45 -18.40 -10.35 7.05
CA ASP A 45 -17.86 -11.73 7.02
C ASP A 45 -16.47 -11.85 7.65
N TYR A 46 -15.74 -10.74 7.81
CA TYR A 46 -14.35 -10.70 8.23
C TYR A 46 -14.12 -9.71 9.38
N THR A 47 -13.10 -9.97 10.19
CA THR A 47 -12.48 -8.91 10.99
C THR A 47 -11.57 -8.12 10.06
N VAL A 48 -11.86 -6.83 9.86
CA VAL A 48 -11.11 -5.97 8.94
C VAL A 48 -10.31 -4.95 9.73
N LEU A 49 -9.00 -4.99 9.59
CA LEU A 49 -8.04 -4.03 10.15
C LEU A 49 -7.59 -3.05 9.07
N THR A 50 -7.74 -1.76 9.33
CA THR A 50 -7.13 -0.68 8.55
C THR A 50 -6.27 0.18 9.46
N ALA A 51 -5.19 0.78 8.95
CA ALA A 51 -4.30 1.63 9.74
C ALA A 51 -3.77 2.80 8.92
N ASP A 52 -3.45 3.89 9.60
CA ASP A 52 -2.63 4.94 9.02
C ASP A 52 -1.16 4.47 9.14
N PRO A 53 -0.35 4.52 8.07
CA PRO A 53 1.06 4.20 8.17
C PRO A 53 1.79 5.14 9.14
N ARG A 54 2.94 4.71 9.68
CA ARG A 54 3.77 5.55 10.56
C ARG A 54 4.07 6.91 9.92
N GLY A 55 3.91 7.99 10.66
CA GLY A 55 4.12 9.36 10.20
C GLY A 55 3.00 9.95 9.32
N VAL A 56 1.97 9.17 9.02
CA VAL A 56 0.85 9.61 8.18
C VAL A 56 -0.37 9.90 9.04
N LYS A 57 -0.98 11.07 8.84
CA LYS A 57 -2.26 11.53 9.39
C LYS A 57 -2.37 11.38 10.92
N ARG A 58 -3.04 10.33 11.43
CA ARG A 58 -3.27 10.08 12.86
C ARG A 58 -2.15 9.28 13.52
N SER A 59 -1.34 8.59 12.73
CA SER A 59 -0.15 7.89 13.21
C SER A 59 1.00 8.87 13.42
N LYS A 60 1.58 8.84 14.62
CA LYS A 60 2.69 9.71 14.98
C LYS A 60 4.02 9.00 14.77
N LEU A 61 5.02 9.77 14.43
CA LEU A 61 6.40 9.34 14.33
C LEU A 61 7.25 10.12 15.34
N ASP A 62 8.14 9.45 16.05
CA ASP A 62 9.06 10.10 16.96
C ASP A 62 10.06 10.97 16.16
N PRO A 63 10.61 12.04 16.78
CA PRO A 63 11.62 12.87 16.11
C PRO A 63 12.82 12.05 15.61
N GLY A 64 13.10 12.15 14.32
CA GLY A 64 14.17 11.39 13.65
C GLY A 64 13.81 9.96 13.26
N GLY A 65 12.56 9.54 13.48
CA GLY A 65 12.04 8.26 12.99
C GLY A 65 11.97 8.23 11.46
N THR A 66 11.91 7.02 10.91
CA THR A 66 11.88 6.78 9.46
C THR A 66 10.70 5.88 9.07
N SER A 67 10.35 5.85 7.78
CA SER A 67 9.29 5.01 7.21
C SER A 67 9.83 4.11 6.10
N ARG A 68 10.64 3.11 6.50
CA ARG A 68 11.18 2.11 5.56
C ARG A 68 10.23 0.92 5.43
N PRO A 69 10.22 0.21 4.29
CA PRO A 69 9.38 -0.99 4.12
C PRO A 69 9.53 -2.02 5.24
N ALA A 70 10.74 -2.26 5.73
CA ALA A 70 10.98 -3.18 6.85
C ALA A 70 10.35 -2.70 8.18
N GLN A 71 10.34 -1.40 8.46
CA GLN A 71 9.71 -0.84 9.65
C GLN A 71 8.18 -0.91 9.55
N ARG A 72 7.61 -0.59 8.37
CA ARG A 72 6.17 -0.74 8.10
C ARG A 72 5.73 -2.20 8.18
N ALA A 73 6.60 -3.14 7.78
CA ALA A 73 6.36 -4.58 7.95
C ALA A 73 6.33 -4.99 9.43
N ASP A 74 7.26 -4.49 10.26
CA ASP A 74 7.25 -4.74 11.71
C ASP A 74 5.98 -4.15 12.37
N ASP A 75 5.57 -2.96 11.96
CA ASP A 75 4.32 -2.33 12.41
C ASP A 75 3.10 -3.22 12.12
N LEU A 76 2.99 -3.71 10.88
CA LEU A 76 1.90 -4.59 10.47
C LEU A 76 1.92 -5.90 11.27
N ALA A 77 3.08 -6.51 11.47
CA ALA A 77 3.22 -7.71 12.26
C ALA A 77 2.77 -7.50 13.72
N ARG A 78 3.09 -6.33 14.30
CA ARG A 78 2.63 -5.95 15.65
C ARG A 78 1.14 -5.69 15.72
N LEU A 79 0.56 -5.02 14.73
CA LEU A 79 -0.88 -4.78 14.63
C LEU A 79 -1.65 -6.10 14.49
N ILE A 80 -1.20 -7.01 13.63
CA ILE A 80 -1.83 -8.34 13.45
C ILE A 80 -1.81 -9.14 14.76
N ARG A 81 -0.66 -9.18 15.45
CA ARG A 81 -0.55 -9.85 16.74
C ARG A 81 -1.39 -9.17 17.84
N HIS A 82 -1.49 -7.85 17.80
CA HIS A 82 -2.28 -7.09 18.77
C HIS A 82 -3.79 -7.32 18.63
N VAL A 83 -4.29 -7.43 17.40
CA VAL A 83 -5.71 -7.75 17.12
C VAL A 83 -6.05 -9.17 17.53
N ASP A 84 -5.08 -10.08 17.53
CA ASP A 84 -5.17 -11.48 18.00
C ASP A 84 -6.35 -12.25 17.38
N ALA A 85 -6.56 -12.05 16.08
CA ALA A 85 -7.59 -12.77 15.30
C ALA A 85 -6.98 -13.86 14.38
N GLY A 86 -5.78 -14.34 14.72
CA GLY A 86 -5.03 -15.36 13.96
C GLY A 86 -4.16 -14.76 12.85
N SER A 87 -3.66 -15.61 11.95
CA SER A 87 -2.91 -15.16 10.79
C SER A 87 -3.83 -14.44 9.79
N ALA A 88 -3.32 -13.37 9.18
CA ALA A 88 -4.09 -12.50 8.32
C ALA A 88 -3.92 -12.80 6.83
N VAL A 89 -4.91 -12.47 6.01
CA VAL A 89 -4.69 -12.10 4.61
C VAL A 89 -4.54 -10.59 4.55
N VAL A 90 -3.45 -10.13 3.95
CA VAL A 90 -3.08 -8.70 3.95
C VAL A 90 -3.05 -8.17 2.52
N LEU A 91 -3.94 -7.21 2.22
CA LEU A 91 -3.90 -6.45 0.98
C LEU A 91 -3.15 -5.14 1.23
N GLY A 92 -2.08 -4.94 0.47
CA GLY A 92 -1.38 -3.66 0.40
C GLY A 92 -1.50 -3.05 -1.00
N SER A 93 -1.72 -1.73 -1.08
CA SER A 93 -1.75 -1.02 -2.36
C SER A 93 -0.62 0.01 -2.44
N SER A 94 -0.02 0.15 -3.63
CA SER A 94 1.09 1.09 -3.88
C SER A 94 2.29 0.85 -2.93
N GLY A 95 2.77 1.84 -2.20
CA GLY A 95 3.79 1.67 -1.16
C GLY A 95 3.36 0.69 -0.05
N GLY A 96 2.05 0.55 0.21
CA GLY A 96 1.50 -0.49 1.08
C GLY A 96 1.74 -1.89 0.52
N ALA A 97 1.72 -2.08 -0.80
CA ALA A 97 2.08 -3.34 -1.44
C ALA A 97 3.56 -3.72 -1.19
N VAL A 98 4.47 -2.74 -1.21
CA VAL A 98 5.87 -2.96 -0.82
C VAL A 98 5.97 -3.34 0.66
N SER A 99 5.16 -2.72 1.52
CA SER A 99 5.12 -3.03 2.96
C SER A 99 4.66 -4.46 3.23
N VAL A 100 3.64 -4.97 2.51
CA VAL A 100 3.15 -6.33 2.70
C VAL A 100 4.07 -7.39 2.09
N LEU A 101 4.80 -7.07 1.02
CA LEU A 101 5.88 -7.92 0.53
C LEU A 101 7.01 -8.03 1.56
N ALA A 102 7.42 -6.91 2.17
CA ALA A 102 8.40 -6.92 3.26
C ALA A 102 7.88 -7.68 4.50
N LEU A 103 6.57 -7.60 4.79
CA LEU A 103 5.92 -8.38 5.86
C LEU A 103 6.00 -9.89 5.56
N ALA A 104 5.67 -10.32 4.35
CA ALA A 104 5.74 -11.73 3.96
C ALA A 104 7.16 -12.29 4.07
N GLN A 105 8.19 -11.48 3.77
CA GLN A 105 9.59 -11.89 3.91
C GLN A 105 10.08 -11.96 5.35
N GLY A 106 9.66 -11.00 6.19
CA GLY A 106 10.19 -10.83 7.54
C GLY A 106 9.39 -11.55 8.63
N TYR A 107 8.10 -11.77 8.40
CA TYR A 107 7.13 -12.25 9.39
C TYR A 107 6.13 -13.25 8.77
N PRO A 108 6.59 -14.31 8.09
CA PRO A 108 5.71 -15.24 7.38
C PRO A 108 4.70 -15.92 8.30
N GLU A 109 4.99 -16.04 9.60
CA GLU A 109 4.12 -16.69 10.59
C GLU A 109 2.85 -15.89 10.91
N VAL A 110 2.80 -14.58 10.64
CA VAL A 110 1.61 -13.77 10.91
C VAL A 110 0.70 -13.62 9.69
N VAL A 111 1.13 -14.07 8.51
CA VAL A 111 0.36 -13.96 7.28
C VAL A 111 -0.05 -15.32 6.73
N ARG A 112 -1.29 -15.42 6.24
CA ARG A 112 -1.78 -16.54 5.45
C ARG A 112 -1.45 -16.35 3.97
N ALA A 113 -1.64 -15.14 3.49
CA ALA A 113 -1.32 -14.68 2.16
C ALA A 113 -1.15 -13.16 2.13
N VAL A 114 -0.44 -12.64 1.15
CA VAL A 114 -0.37 -11.20 0.86
C VAL A 114 -0.84 -10.93 -0.56
N ILE A 115 -1.58 -9.84 -0.72
CA ILE A 115 -2.02 -9.32 -2.01
C ILE A 115 -1.27 -7.99 -2.20
N ALA A 116 -0.28 -7.99 -3.09
CA ALA A 116 0.50 -6.82 -3.44
C ALA A 116 -0.14 -6.14 -4.66
N HIS A 117 -1.01 -5.15 -4.41
CA HIS A 117 -1.70 -4.41 -5.45
C HIS A 117 -0.85 -3.23 -5.91
N GLU A 118 -0.34 -3.33 -7.13
CA GLU A 118 0.42 -2.30 -7.84
C GLU A 118 1.64 -1.73 -7.07
N PRO A 119 2.59 -2.59 -6.62
CA PRO A 119 3.80 -2.15 -5.93
C PRO A 119 4.71 -1.35 -6.87
N PRO A 120 5.17 -0.13 -6.48
CA PRO A 120 6.10 0.69 -7.26
C PRO A 120 7.54 0.19 -7.08
N LEU A 121 7.86 -0.95 -7.67
CA LEU A 121 9.17 -1.61 -7.59
C LEU A 121 10.03 -1.20 -8.79
N ASP A 122 10.40 0.08 -8.87
CA ASP A 122 11.04 0.69 -10.04
C ASP A 122 12.32 -0.04 -10.47
N ARG A 123 13.04 -0.66 -9.54
CA ARG A 123 14.26 -1.38 -9.84
C ARG A 123 14.05 -2.75 -10.53
N LEU A 124 12.82 -3.22 -10.64
CA LEU A 124 12.51 -4.47 -11.34
C LEU A 124 12.36 -4.30 -12.85
N VAL A 125 12.20 -3.07 -13.35
CA VAL A 125 12.06 -2.79 -14.78
C VAL A 125 13.38 -2.34 -15.41
N ALA A 126 13.53 -2.54 -16.71
CA ALA A 126 14.79 -2.33 -17.42
C ALA A 126 15.31 -0.87 -17.35
N ASP A 127 14.40 0.11 -17.27
CA ASP A 127 14.69 1.54 -17.15
C ASP A 127 14.69 2.04 -15.69
N GLY A 128 14.81 1.14 -14.71
CA GLY A 128 14.71 1.46 -13.28
C GLY A 128 15.69 2.52 -12.80
N ASP A 129 16.92 2.56 -13.31
CA ASP A 129 17.89 3.59 -12.93
C ASP A 129 17.48 4.97 -13.48
N GLU A 130 16.88 5.04 -14.69
CA GLU A 130 16.33 6.28 -15.25
C GLU A 130 15.11 6.76 -14.45
N LEU A 131 14.21 5.85 -14.08
CA LEU A 131 13.06 6.13 -13.24
C LEU A 131 13.51 6.70 -11.88
N LEU A 132 14.50 6.06 -11.25
CA LEU A 132 15.05 6.54 -9.98
C LEU A 132 15.63 7.94 -10.11
N ALA A 133 16.41 8.22 -11.17
CA ALA A 133 16.98 9.56 -11.36
C ALA A 133 15.89 10.63 -11.54
N LYS A 134 14.80 10.32 -12.25
CA LYS A 134 13.63 11.21 -12.39
C LYS A 134 12.91 11.39 -11.05
N SER A 135 12.74 10.34 -10.28
CA SER A 135 12.12 10.37 -8.94
C SER A 135 12.95 11.21 -7.97
N GLU A 136 14.28 11.06 -7.96
CA GLU A 136 15.17 11.90 -7.16
C GLU A 136 15.03 13.39 -7.50
N LYS A 137 14.92 13.70 -8.81
CA LYS A 137 14.74 15.07 -9.25
C LYS A 137 13.42 15.66 -8.77
N LEU A 138 12.30 14.95 -8.97
CA LEU A 138 10.99 15.45 -8.56
C LEU A 138 10.87 15.60 -7.03
N MET A 139 11.49 14.70 -6.24
CA MET A 139 11.57 14.84 -4.79
C MET A 139 12.35 16.10 -4.39
N ALA A 140 13.49 16.35 -5.03
CA ALA A 140 14.28 17.56 -4.79
C ALA A 140 13.53 18.83 -5.17
N ASP A 141 12.82 18.84 -6.31
CA ASP A 141 11.99 19.97 -6.76
C ASP A 141 10.87 20.25 -5.75
N TYR A 142 10.16 19.20 -5.27
CA TYR A 142 9.14 19.32 -4.24
C TYR A 142 9.69 19.96 -2.95
N LEU A 143 10.79 19.44 -2.43
CA LEU A 143 11.42 19.92 -1.19
C LEU A 143 12.01 21.33 -1.34
N ALA A 144 12.33 21.75 -2.58
CA ALA A 144 12.71 23.14 -2.90
C ALA A 144 11.51 24.09 -3.02
N GLY A 145 10.26 23.59 -2.93
CA GLY A 145 9.03 24.37 -2.96
C GLY A 145 8.29 24.39 -4.31
N ASP A 146 8.81 23.70 -5.34
CA ASP A 146 8.09 23.50 -6.61
C ASP A 146 7.09 22.35 -6.51
N VAL A 147 6.04 22.54 -5.69
CA VAL A 147 5.03 21.53 -5.41
C VAL A 147 4.29 21.09 -6.67
N VAL A 148 3.80 22.06 -7.46
CA VAL A 148 3.01 21.76 -8.68
C VAL A 148 3.88 21.05 -9.72
N GLY A 149 5.09 21.57 -9.98
CA GLY A 149 6.02 20.99 -10.95
C GLY A 149 6.44 19.56 -10.56
N ALA A 150 6.65 19.29 -9.27
CA ALA A 150 6.96 17.96 -8.79
C ALA A 150 5.81 16.96 -9.03
N TRP A 151 4.56 17.35 -8.74
CA TRP A 151 3.40 16.51 -9.00
C TRP A 151 3.15 16.29 -10.50
N GLN A 152 3.34 17.31 -11.35
CA GLN A 152 3.27 17.15 -12.80
C GLN A 152 4.32 16.15 -13.31
N GLN A 153 5.56 16.20 -12.77
CA GLN A 153 6.60 15.23 -13.08
C GLN A 153 6.22 13.83 -12.61
N PHE A 154 5.63 13.70 -11.40
CA PHE A 154 5.17 12.41 -10.87
C PHE A 154 4.08 11.77 -11.74
N PHE A 155 3.03 12.51 -12.10
CA PHE A 155 1.96 11.98 -12.96
C PHE A 155 2.47 11.54 -14.34
N LYS A 156 3.41 12.31 -14.92
CA LYS A 156 4.08 11.94 -16.18
C LYS A 156 4.94 10.69 -16.03
N LEU A 157 5.70 10.60 -14.93
CA LEU A 157 6.56 9.44 -14.64
C LEU A 157 5.73 8.17 -14.44
N ALA A 158 4.64 8.26 -13.70
CA ALA A 158 3.71 7.16 -13.45
C ALA A 158 2.86 6.79 -14.68
N ASN A 159 2.93 7.57 -15.75
CA ASN A 159 2.08 7.48 -16.93
C ASN A 159 0.58 7.55 -16.59
N LEU A 160 0.22 8.46 -15.68
CA LEU A 160 -1.16 8.74 -15.31
C LEU A 160 -1.71 9.88 -16.19
N PRO A 161 -2.87 9.70 -16.85
CA PRO A 161 -3.41 10.64 -17.80
C PRO A 161 -4.13 11.83 -17.12
N VAL A 162 -3.41 12.55 -16.24
CA VAL A 162 -3.92 13.74 -15.55
C VAL A 162 -3.39 14.98 -16.27
N PRO A 163 -4.26 15.85 -16.83
CA PRO A 163 -3.84 17.09 -17.48
C PRO A 163 -3.10 18.02 -16.51
N ASP A 164 -2.08 18.75 -17.01
CA ASP A 164 -1.27 19.66 -16.18
C ASP A 164 -2.12 20.72 -15.48
N GLU A 165 -3.20 21.21 -16.09
CA GLU A 165 -4.13 22.19 -15.51
C GLU A 165 -4.91 21.61 -14.32
N VAL A 166 -5.22 20.31 -14.37
CA VAL A 166 -5.89 19.61 -13.27
C VAL A 166 -4.91 19.45 -12.10
N VAL A 167 -3.67 19.05 -12.38
CA VAL A 167 -2.61 18.96 -11.35
C VAL A 167 -2.37 20.32 -10.70
N GLU A 168 -2.29 21.41 -11.50
CA GLU A 168 -2.17 22.75 -10.96
C GLU A 168 -3.33 23.13 -10.04
N ALA A 169 -4.57 22.83 -10.45
CA ALA A 169 -5.75 23.08 -9.62
C ALA A 169 -5.77 22.27 -8.30
N MET A 170 -5.23 21.04 -8.31
CA MET A 170 -5.17 20.16 -7.12
C MET A 170 -4.12 20.62 -6.11
N PHE A 171 -2.97 21.10 -6.57
CA PHE A 171 -1.78 21.30 -5.74
C PHE A 171 -1.36 22.76 -5.56
N SER A 172 -2.03 23.73 -6.23
CA SER A 172 -1.83 25.17 -6.01
C SER A 172 -2.79 25.72 -4.95
N GLY A 173 -2.46 26.90 -4.41
CA GLY A 173 -3.31 27.64 -3.48
C GLY A 173 -3.32 27.08 -2.06
N GLU A 174 -4.38 27.41 -1.31
CA GLU A 174 -4.55 26.99 0.09
C GLU A 174 -5.12 25.57 0.13
N ARG A 175 -4.41 24.67 0.82
CA ARG A 175 -4.78 23.23 0.95
C ARG A 175 -4.85 22.84 2.42
N ASP A 176 -5.52 21.71 2.70
CA ASP A 176 -5.59 21.15 4.04
C ASP A 176 -4.18 20.92 4.62
N PRO A 177 -3.85 21.54 5.78
CA PRO A 177 -2.53 21.39 6.39
C PRO A 177 -2.14 19.93 6.71
N GLN A 178 -3.11 19.05 7.02
CA GLN A 178 -2.84 17.65 7.30
C GLN A 178 -2.45 16.90 6.02
N GLN A 179 -3.12 17.19 4.89
CA GLN A 179 -2.76 16.62 3.60
C GLN A 179 -1.37 17.08 3.16
N VAL A 180 -1.07 18.38 3.31
CA VAL A 180 0.25 18.95 2.99
C VAL A 180 1.35 18.31 3.84
N ALA A 181 1.10 18.11 5.14
CA ALA A 181 2.06 17.46 6.02
C ALA A 181 2.32 15.98 5.63
N ALA A 182 1.27 15.22 5.31
CA ALA A 182 1.39 13.84 4.87
C ALA A 182 2.12 13.73 3.52
N GLU A 183 1.83 14.64 2.59
CA GLU A 183 2.50 14.74 1.30
C GLU A 183 3.99 15.07 1.46
N HIS A 184 4.33 16.06 2.30
CA HIS A 184 5.72 16.41 2.59
C HIS A 184 6.46 15.23 3.22
N PHE A 185 5.84 14.53 4.17
CA PHE A 185 6.41 13.32 4.77
C PHE A 185 6.69 12.24 3.74
N TRP A 186 5.76 12.03 2.80
CA TRP A 186 5.94 11.04 1.74
C TRP A 186 7.13 11.37 0.83
N PHE A 187 7.25 12.61 0.37
CA PHE A 187 8.37 13.02 -0.49
C PHE A 187 9.73 12.99 0.25
N ASP A 188 9.77 13.37 1.53
CA ASP A 188 11.01 13.51 2.30
C ASP A 188 11.49 12.18 2.91
N HIS A 189 10.56 11.32 3.37
CA HIS A 189 10.90 10.17 4.21
C HIS A 189 10.51 8.80 3.64
N GLU A 190 9.56 8.73 2.69
CA GLU A 190 8.96 7.45 2.35
C GLU A 190 9.14 7.02 0.90
N MET A 191 8.97 7.94 -0.07
CA MET A 191 8.94 7.60 -1.49
C MET A 191 10.23 6.90 -1.92
N ARG A 192 11.39 7.49 -1.63
CA ARG A 192 12.69 6.91 -1.99
C ARG A 192 12.89 5.51 -1.46
N GLU A 193 12.64 5.30 -0.17
CA GLU A 193 12.81 4.01 0.51
C GLU A 193 11.87 2.94 -0.08
N THR A 194 10.71 3.36 -0.58
CA THR A 194 9.71 2.48 -1.19
C THR A 194 10.11 2.05 -2.60
N ILE A 195 10.44 3.00 -3.49
CA ILE A 195 10.73 2.69 -4.90
C ILE A 195 12.09 2.02 -5.11
N THR A 196 13.01 2.15 -4.15
CA THR A 196 14.33 1.50 -4.18
C THR A 196 14.38 0.15 -3.50
N TRP A 197 13.31 -0.23 -2.79
CA TRP A 197 13.26 -1.52 -2.11
C TRP A 197 13.28 -2.68 -3.11
N MET A 198 14.04 -3.73 -2.76
CA MET A 198 14.19 -4.92 -3.60
C MET A 198 13.65 -6.15 -2.87
N PRO A 199 12.73 -6.91 -3.49
CA PRO A 199 12.24 -8.16 -2.93
C PRO A 199 13.31 -9.26 -2.94
N GLU A 200 13.35 -10.06 -1.89
CA GLU A 200 14.08 -11.32 -1.86
C GLU A 200 13.17 -12.42 -2.44
N VAL A 201 13.25 -12.61 -3.75
CA VAL A 201 12.33 -13.48 -4.52
C VAL A 201 12.23 -14.89 -3.92
N GLN A 202 13.35 -15.47 -3.44
CA GLN A 202 13.35 -16.80 -2.82
C GLN A 202 12.47 -16.87 -1.57
N LYS A 203 12.50 -15.83 -0.71
CA LYS A 203 11.64 -15.77 0.48
C LYS A 203 10.19 -15.57 0.11
N LEU A 204 9.92 -14.76 -0.90
CA LEU A 204 8.54 -14.54 -1.37
C LEU A 204 7.95 -15.77 -2.06
N ALA A 205 8.78 -16.59 -2.72
CA ALA A 205 8.33 -17.85 -3.33
C ALA A 205 7.84 -18.89 -2.29
N GLU A 206 8.29 -18.77 -1.03
CA GLU A 206 7.82 -19.61 0.07
C GLU A 206 6.52 -19.06 0.73
N ALA A 207 6.18 -17.80 0.43
CA ALA A 207 4.97 -17.14 0.91
C ALA A 207 3.87 -17.19 -0.16
N HIS A 208 2.60 -17.16 0.26
CA HIS A 208 1.48 -17.04 -0.68
C HIS A 208 1.33 -15.59 -1.12
N VAL A 209 1.97 -15.22 -2.22
CA VAL A 209 1.94 -13.87 -2.78
C VAL A 209 1.03 -13.82 -4.01
N ILE A 210 0.03 -12.95 -3.97
CA ILE A 210 -0.83 -12.60 -5.10
C ILE A 210 -0.40 -11.20 -5.58
N VAL A 211 -0.02 -11.10 -6.85
CA VAL A 211 0.30 -9.81 -7.46
C VAL A 211 -0.96 -9.24 -8.10
N GLY A 212 -1.45 -8.11 -7.60
CA GLY A 212 -2.65 -7.44 -8.08
C GLY A 212 -2.34 -6.31 -9.06
N ILE A 213 -3.13 -6.19 -10.13
CA ILE A 213 -3.04 -5.12 -11.12
C ILE A 213 -4.46 -4.64 -11.46
N GLY A 214 -4.69 -3.33 -11.45
CA GLY A 214 -5.95 -2.74 -11.87
C GLY A 214 -6.25 -2.97 -13.36
N THR A 215 -7.50 -3.25 -13.69
CA THR A 215 -7.92 -3.45 -15.09
C THR A 215 -7.77 -2.18 -15.94
N GLU A 216 -7.74 -1.00 -15.30
CA GLU A 216 -7.60 0.30 -15.93
C GLU A 216 -6.18 0.86 -15.87
N SER A 217 -5.21 0.11 -15.30
CA SER A 217 -3.81 0.55 -15.15
C SER A 217 -2.91 0.22 -16.34
N VAL A 218 -3.49 -0.12 -17.48
CA VAL A 218 -2.74 -0.54 -18.69
C VAL A 218 -1.75 0.55 -19.13
N GLY A 219 -0.47 0.19 -19.22
CA GLY A 219 0.63 1.07 -19.61
C GLY A 219 1.16 1.96 -18.50
N GLN A 220 0.56 1.96 -17.31
CA GLN A 220 1.05 2.73 -16.17
C GLN A 220 2.31 2.10 -15.57
N LEU A 221 3.11 2.89 -14.85
CA LEU A 221 4.35 2.41 -14.22
C LEU A 221 4.08 1.25 -13.24
N CYS A 222 3.04 1.38 -12.42
CA CYS A 222 2.70 0.33 -11.45
C CYS A 222 2.24 -0.99 -12.10
N GLU A 223 1.63 -0.97 -13.29
CA GLU A 223 1.38 -2.21 -14.05
C GLU A 223 2.70 -2.86 -14.49
N ARG A 224 3.65 -2.06 -14.99
CA ARG A 224 4.95 -2.56 -15.45
C ARG A 224 5.75 -3.19 -14.31
N THR A 225 5.83 -2.52 -13.17
CA THR A 225 6.56 -3.01 -11.99
C THR A 225 5.90 -4.24 -11.38
N SER A 226 4.57 -4.29 -11.34
CA SER A 226 3.81 -5.46 -10.89
C SER A 226 3.99 -6.67 -11.81
N SER A 227 3.96 -6.44 -13.13
CA SER A 227 4.19 -7.49 -14.12
C SER A 227 5.61 -8.06 -13.99
N ALA A 228 6.62 -7.21 -13.77
CA ALA A 228 7.99 -7.64 -13.54
C ALA A 228 8.13 -8.45 -12.24
N LEU A 229 7.42 -8.07 -11.16
CA LEU A 229 7.37 -8.86 -9.94
C LEU A 229 6.73 -10.23 -10.17
N ALA A 230 5.58 -10.27 -10.85
CA ALA A 230 4.88 -11.53 -11.15
C ALA A 230 5.75 -12.48 -11.97
N GLU A 231 6.47 -11.96 -12.98
CA GLU A 231 7.43 -12.74 -13.78
C GLU A 231 8.55 -13.33 -12.90
N GLN A 232 9.13 -12.54 -12.00
CA GLN A 232 10.18 -13.02 -11.09
C GLN A 232 9.68 -14.08 -10.10
N LEU A 233 8.42 -13.99 -9.67
CA LEU A 233 7.78 -14.97 -8.78
C LEU A 233 7.25 -16.20 -9.54
N GLY A 234 7.16 -16.14 -10.87
CA GLY A 234 6.59 -17.21 -11.69
C GLY A 234 5.08 -17.36 -11.50
N VAL A 235 4.36 -16.26 -11.21
CA VAL A 235 2.91 -16.25 -11.01
C VAL A 235 2.21 -15.38 -12.05
N GLU A 236 0.93 -15.70 -12.33
CA GLU A 236 0.08 -14.83 -13.16
C GLU A 236 -0.50 -13.70 -12.29
N PRO A 237 -0.46 -12.43 -12.76
CA PRO A 237 -1.09 -11.35 -12.04
C PRO A 237 -2.61 -11.49 -11.97
N THR A 238 -3.19 -11.21 -10.80
CA THR A 238 -4.64 -11.11 -10.62
C THR A 238 -5.12 -9.72 -11.02
N ARG A 239 -6.14 -9.65 -11.88
CA ARG A 239 -6.74 -8.37 -12.29
C ARG A 239 -7.84 -7.96 -11.31
N PHE A 240 -7.71 -6.75 -10.76
CA PHE A 240 -8.70 -6.12 -9.88
C PHE A 240 -9.47 -5.03 -10.65
N PRO A 241 -10.77 -4.83 -10.36
CA PRO A 241 -11.56 -3.76 -10.97
C PRO A 241 -10.98 -2.37 -10.68
N GLY A 242 -11.08 -1.47 -11.65
CA GLY A 242 -10.57 -0.10 -11.57
C GLY A 242 -9.08 0.03 -11.89
N GLY A 243 -8.52 1.18 -11.55
CA GLY A 243 -7.09 1.50 -11.68
C GLY A 243 -6.37 1.40 -10.35
N HIS A 244 -5.34 2.26 -10.19
CA HIS A 244 -4.48 2.29 -9.00
C HIS A 244 -5.23 2.46 -7.67
N THR A 245 -6.34 3.18 -7.69
CA THR A 245 -7.23 3.45 -6.56
C THR A 245 -8.55 2.69 -6.63
N GLY A 246 -8.63 1.61 -7.40
CA GLY A 246 -9.85 0.83 -7.63
C GLY A 246 -10.55 0.37 -6.35
N PHE A 247 -9.80 0.11 -5.27
CA PHE A 247 -10.35 -0.22 -3.95
C PHE A 247 -11.18 0.92 -3.33
N ALA A 248 -10.92 2.19 -3.71
CA ALA A 248 -11.65 3.36 -3.25
C ALA A 248 -12.71 3.81 -4.28
N ASP A 249 -12.37 3.78 -5.58
CA ASP A 249 -13.22 4.30 -6.65
C ASP A 249 -14.34 3.31 -7.05
N GLN A 250 -14.07 2.00 -6.94
CA GLN A 250 -14.99 0.90 -7.29
C GLN A 250 -15.03 -0.15 -6.17
N PRO A 251 -15.33 0.23 -4.90
CA PRO A 251 -15.17 -0.66 -3.75
C PRO A 251 -16.03 -1.93 -3.82
N GLY A 252 -17.22 -1.89 -4.42
CA GLY A 252 -18.10 -3.06 -4.58
C GLY A 252 -17.48 -4.13 -5.48
N PRO A 253 -17.22 -3.84 -6.77
CA PRO A 253 -16.54 -4.77 -7.66
C PRO A 253 -15.17 -5.23 -7.14
N PHE A 254 -14.41 -4.33 -6.49
CA PHE A 254 -13.12 -4.68 -5.90
C PHE A 254 -13.28 -5.67 -4.73
N ALA A 255 -14.29 -5.48 -3.86
CA ALA A 255 -14.60 -6.41 -2.78
C ALA A 255 -14.96 -7.80 -3.31
N GLU A 256 -15.74 -7.91 -4.38
CA GLU A 256 -16.07 -9.19 -5.01
C GLU A 256 -14.82 -9.91 -5.51
N ALA A 257 -13.93 -9.20 -6.20
CA ALA A 257 -12.65 -9.76 -6.68
C ALA A 257 -11.75 -10.18 -5.51
N LEU A 258 -11.66 -9.35 -4.46
CA LEU A 258 -10.90 -9.68 -3.26
C LEU A 258 -11.45 -10.91 -2.55
N CYS A 259 -12.77 -11.00 -2.35
CA CYS A 259 -13.41 -12.17 -1.75
C CYS A 259 -13.13 -13.45 -2.53
N ALA A 260 -13.10 -13.40 -3.87
CA ALA A 260 -12.72 -14.53 -4.70
C ALA A 260 -11.29 -15.01 -4.39
N GLN A 261 -10.34 -14.08 -4.23
CA GLN A 261 -8.97 -14.41 -3.86
C GLN A 261 -8.88 -14.95 -2.42
N LEU A 262 -9.64 -14.41 -1.47
CA LEU A 262 -9.72 -14.94 -0.11
C LEU A 262 -10.17 -16.41 -0.09
N VAL A 263 -11.19 -16.74 -0.88
CA VAL A 263 -11.69 -18.12 -1.02
C VAL A 263 -10.62 -19.04 -1.63
N GLU A 264 -9.91 -18.58 -2.66
CA GLU A 264 -8.86 -19.33 -3.34
C GLU A 264 -7.71 -19.73 -2.40
N VAL A 265 -7.33 -18.83 -1.48
CA VAL A 265 -6.31 -19.13 -0.46
C VAL A 265 -6.87 -19.87 0.76
N GLY A 266 -8.11 -20.37 0.68
CA GLY A 266 -8.78 -21.11 1.76
C GLY A 266 -9.14 -20.26 2.98
N PHE A 267 -9.38 -18.96 2.77
CA PHE A 267 -9.72 -18.00 3.81
C PHE A 267 -11.22 -17.70 3.78
N HIS A 268 -12.01 -18.60 4.37
CA HIS A 268 -13.47 -18.56 4.27
C HIS A 268 -14.10 -17.84 5.46
N PRO A 269 -15.24 -17.14 5.27
CA PRO A 269 -16.06 -16.64 6.36
C PRO A 269 -16.40 -17.75 7.36
N GLY A 270 -16.28 -17.49 8.65
CA GLY A 270 -16.65 -18.46 9.71
C GLY A 270 -15.67 -19.60 9.98
N ALA A 271 -14.51 -19.67 9.32
CA ALA A 271 -13.53 -20.77 9.49
C ALA A 271 -12.73 -20.73 10.81
N GLN A 272 -12.91 -19.73 11.67
CA GLN A 272 -12.16 -19.56 12.93
C GLN A 272 -12.99 -19.72 14.21
N ARG A 273 -13.84 -20.76 14.26
CA ARG A 273 -14.43 -21.23 15.53
C ARG A 273 -14.32 -22.76 15.62
N ALA A 274 -13.12 -23.25 15.72
CA ALA A 274 -12.88 -24.63 16.18
C ALA A 274 -11.65 -24.64 17.09
#